data_5a6a09357150c4a192356fe132def3ae
#
_entry.id   5a6a09357150c4a192356fe132def3ae
#
_cell.length_a   1.000
_cell.length_b   1.000
_cell.length_c   1.000
_cell.angle_alpha   90.00
_cell.angle_beta   90.00
_cell.angle_gamma   90.00
#
_symmetry.space_group_name_H-M   'P 1'
#
loop_
_entity.id
_entity.type
_entity.pdbx_description
1 polymer ?
#
loop_
_entity_poly.entity_id
_entity_poly.type
_entity_poly.pdbx_seq_one_letter_code
_entity_poly.pdbx_strand_id
1 'polypeptide(L)'
;SSYIAYIGLDTTKPLNEQTCGMSSTTMTWEQFFLDNALQTWAQYQAVRLDAEAAGYTISEGTQTQLNSSAQQLETSAQQYGFDSVQAMLEADFGAGVTAETYQSYMELYMTSMDYYYSQMDALTPSAEEVEAYYDENQETFTQNGIDKNETPATINVRHILIQPEGEKAGTDDNGNAVYSEEQLAAAKEKAQALYDQWLAG
;
A
#
# COMPACT_ATOMS: atom_id res chain seq x y z
N SER A 1 -4.60 -15.26 -7.38
CA SER A 1 -5.27 -16.19 -8.30
C SER A 1 -6.65 -15.76 -8.76
N SER A 2 -7.54 -15.23 -7.91
CA SER A 2 -8.90 -14.83 -8.32
C SER A 2 -8.92 -13.61 -9.25
N TYR A 3 -8.03 -12.64 -9.06
CA TYR A 3 -7.96 -11.44 -9.89
C TYR A 3 -7.53 -11.75 -11.34
N ILE A 4 -6.53 -12.60 -11.52
CA ILE A 4 -6.04 -13.03 -12.85
C ILE A 4 -7.17 -13.69 -13.66
N ALA A 5 -7.95 -14.56 -13.02
CA ALA A 5 -9.11 -15.19 -13.65
C ALA A 5 -10.22 -14.16 -13.97
N TYR A 6 -10.43 -13.16 -13.11
CA TYR A 6 -11.41 -12.09 -13.31
C TYR A 6 -11.10 -11.23 -14.52
N ILE A 7 -9.84 -10.89 -14.77
CA ILE A 7 -9.41 -10.12 -15.94
C ILE A 7 -9.32 -10.98 -17.23
N GLY A 8 -9.57 -12.29 -17.14
CA GLY A 8 -9.56 -13.19 -18.29
C GLY A 8 -8.17 -13.57 -18.81
N LEU A 9 -7.12 -13.44 -17.97
CA LEU A 9 -5.77 -13.86 -18.32
C LEU A 9 -5.56 -15.34 -17.95
N ASP A 10 -5.20 -16.16 -18.94
CA ASP A 10 -4.83 -17.55 -18.78
C ASP A 10 -3.30 -17.68 -18.68
N THR A 11 -2.78 -17.90 -17.47
CA THR A 11 -1.33 -18.01 -17.22
C THR A 11 -0.69 -19.28 -17.80
N THR A 12 -1.47 -20.19 -18.37
CA THR A 12 -0.98 -21.42 -19.03
C THR A 12 -0.72 -21.24 -20.51
N LYS A 13 -1.12 -20.09 -21.09
CA LYS A 13 -0.98 -19.78 -22.51
C LYS A 13 -0.02 -18.60 -22.72
N PRO A 14 0.66 -18.52 -23.88
CA PRO A 14 1.46 -17.36 -24.23
C PRO A 14 0.63 -16.07 -24.25
N LEU A 15 1.21 -14.97 -23.75
CA LEU A 15 0.54 -13.66 -23.66
C LEU A 15 0.19 -13.06 -25.04
N ASN A 16 1.00 -13.36 -26.06
CA ASN A 16 0.79 -12.89 -27.45
C ASN A 16 -0.30 -13.65 -28.20
N GLU A 17 -0.81 -14.77 -27.63
CA GLU A 17 -1.89 -15.56 -28.22
C GLU A 17 -3.25 -15.28 -27.58
N GLN A 18 -3.31 -14.40 -26.60
CA GLN A 18 -4.51 -14.06 -25.85
C GLN A 18 -4.92 -12.61 -26.05
N THR A 19 -6.18 -12.36 -26.36
CA THR A 19 -6.74 -11.01 -26.42
C THR A 19 -6.89 -10.43 -25.01
N CYS A 20 -6.43 -9.18 -24.81
CA CYS A 20 -6.61 -8.46 -23.58
C CYS A 20 -8.05 -7.96 -23.42
N GLY A 21 -8.75 -8.45 -22.40
CA GLY A 21 -10.12 -8.00 -22.08
C GLY A 21 -10.21 -6.64 -21.39
N MET A 22 -9.08 -6.08 -20.95
CA MET A 22 -9.03 -4.78 -20.26
C MET A 22 -8.80 -3.59 -21.20
N SER A 23 -8.51 -3.85 -22.47
CA SER A 23 -8.30 -2.79 -23.46
C SER A 23 -9.55 -2.48 -24.25
N SER A 24 -9.78 -1.21 -24.53
CA SER A 24 -10.83 -0.75 -25.46
C SER A 24 -10.50 -1.03 -26.92
N THR A 25 -9.26 -1.41 -27.22
CA THR A 25 -8.78 -1.79 -28.56
C THR A 25 -8.42 -3.26 -28.57
N THR A 26 -8.52 -3.89 -29.76
CA THR A 26 -8.10 -5.27 -29.94
C THR A 26 -6.58 -5.37 -29.87
N MET A 27 -6.04 -5.82 -28.73
CA MET A 27 -4.61 -6.06 -28.54
C MET A 27 -4.41 -7.35 -27.73
N THR A 28 -3.21 -7.91 -27.76
CA THR A 28 -2.84 -9.05 -26.93
C THR A 28 -2.45 -8.61 -25.53
N TRP A 29 -2.44 -9.55 -24.58
CA TRP A 29 -1.91 -9.27 -23.22
C TRP A 29 -0.45 -8.87 -23.25
N GLU A 30 0.36 -9.43 -24.14
CA GLU A 30 1.75 -9.02 -24.32
C GLU A 30 1.86 -7.54 -24.72
N GLN A 31 1.12 -7.10 -25.72
CA GLN A 31 1.09 -5.71 -26.16
C GLN A 31 0.62 -4.79 -25.03
N PHE A 32 -0.45 -5.17 -24.35
CA PHE A 32 -0.97 -4.39 -23.22
C PHE A 32 0.07 -4.19 -22.12
N PHE A 33 0.75 -5.25 -21.67
CA PHE A 33 1.78 -5.12 -20.64
C PHE A 33 3.00 -4.34 -21.14
N LEU A 34 3.42 -4.54 -22.39
CA LEU A 34 4.54 -3.82 -22.97
C LEU A 34 4.26 -2.32 -23.09
N ASP A 35 3.06 -1.95 -23.58
CA ASP A 35 2.66 -0.55 -23.70
C ASP A 35 2.59 0.13 -22.33
N ASN A 36 2.02 -0.53 -21.33
CA ASN A 36 1.99 -0.02 -19.95
C ASN A 36 3.41 0.14 -19.36
N ALA A 37 4.28 -0.84 -19.57
CA ALA A 37 5.66 -0.77 -19.10
C ALA A 37 6.43 0.40 -19.75
N LEU A 38 6.28 0.58 -21.07
CA LEU A 38 6.90 1.68 -21.80
C LEU A 38 6.33 3.05 -21.36
N GLN A 39 5.03 3.14 -21.13
CA GLN A 39 4.41 4.36 -20.65
C GLN A 39 4.92 4.71 -19.23
N THR A 40 4.97 3.74 -18.34
CA THR A 40 5.48 3.93 -16.97
C THR A 40 6.96 4.36 -16.99
N TRP A 41 7.78 3.69 -17.80
CA TRP A 41 9.18 4.04 -17.95
C TRP A 41 9.35 5.47 -18.51
N ALA A 42 8.55 5.85 -19.52
CA ALA A 42 8.57 7.20 -20.09
C ALA A 42 8.17 8.27 -19.07
N GLN A 43 7.19 7.98 -18.20
CA GLN A 43 6.81 8.88 -17.10
C GLN A 43 7.97 9.09 -16.13
N TYR A 44 8.64 8.02 -15.68
CA TYR A 44 9.80 8.17 -14.78
C TYR A 44 10.95 8.93 -15.46
N GLN A 45 11.19 8.69 -16.77
CA GLN A 45 12.21 9.43 -17.50
C GLN A 45 11.86 10.93 -17.60
N ALA A 46 10.60 11.28 -17.84
CA ALA A 46 10.18 12.67 -17.88
C ALA A 46 10.39 13.36 -16.53
N VAL A 47 9.98 12.72 -15.42
CA VAL A 47 10.19 13.26 -14.07
C VAL A 47 11.68 13.39 -13.75
N ARG A 48 12.52 12.42 -14.16
CA ARG A 48 13.98 12.49 -13.99
C ARG A 48 14.58 13.68 -14.75
N LEU A 49 14.16 13.89 -15.99
CA LEU A 49 14.63 15.02 -16.79
C LEU A 49 14.22 16.37 -16.17
N ASP A 50 13.02 16.47 -15.60
CA ASP A 50 12.58 17.67 -14.87
C ASP A 50 13.42 17.89 -13.62
N ALA A 51 13.72 16.83 -12.87
CA ALA A 51 14.61 16.88 -11.70
C ALA A 51 16.01 17.38 -12.08
N GLU A 52 16.59 16.86 -13.16
CA GLU A 52 17.89 17.28 -13.69
C GLU A 52 17.87 18.76 -14.12
N ALA A 53 16.82 19.19 -14.83
CA ALA A 53 16.65 20.58 -15.24
C ALA A 53 16.48 21.53 -14.06
N ALA A 54 15.86 21.09 -12.98
CA ALA A 54 15.71 21.82 -11.72
C ALA A 54 16.99 21.81 -10.86
N GLY A 55 18.03 21.06 -11.23
CA GLY A 55 19.23 20.87 -10.42
C GLY A 55 18.96 20.15 -9.09
N TYR A 56 17.93 19.30 -9.09
CA TYR A 56 17.51 18.58 -7.89
C TYR A 56 18.58 17.55 -7.45
N THR A 57 18.82 17.52 -6.15
CA THR A 57 19.66 16.49 -5.52
C THR A 57 18.77 15.59 -4.68
N ILE A 58 18.84 14.29 -4.93
CA ILE A 58 18.05 13.29 -4.19
C ILE A 58 18.34 13.38 -2.67
N SER A 59 17.34 13.03 -1.89
CA SER A 59 17.43 13.01 -0.43
C SER A 59 18.48 12.01 0.08
N GLU A 60 19.05 12.29 1.26
CA GLU A 60 20.01 11.39 1.91
C GLU A 60 19.40 9.98 2.16
N GLY A 61 18.10 9.93 2.46
CA GLY A 61 17.38 8.67 2.62
C GLY A 61 17.38 7.82 1.34
N THR A 62 17.00 8.42 0.22
CA THR A 62 16.99 7.77 -1.09
C THR A 62 18.38 7.36 -1.53
N GLN A 63 19.39 8.22 -1.31
CA GLN A 63 20.79 7.87 -1.61
C GLN A 63 21.27 6.66 -0.79
N THR A 64 20.90 6.60 0.49
CA THR A 64 21.23 5.47 1.37
C THR A 64 20.57 4.18 0.89
N GLN A 65 19.31 4.23 0.50
CA GLN A 65 18.59 3.07 -0.06
C GLN A 65 19.23 2.58 -1.36
N LEU A 66 19.56 3.49 -2.28
CA LEU A 66 20.26 3.12 -3.53
C LEU A 66 21.60 2.46 -3.26
N ASN A 67 22.41 3.00 -2.34
CA ASN A 67 23.72 2.45 -1.98
C ASN A 67 23.61 1.07 -1.35
N SER A 68 22.53 0.77 -0.63
CA SER A 68 22.31 -0.53 0.01
C SER A 68 21.59 -1.55 -0.87
N SER A 69 21.05 -1.14 -2.02
CA SER A 69 20.18 -2.00 -2.86
C SER A 69 20.89 -3.27 -3.36
N ALA A 70 22.13 -3.17 -3.78
CA ALA A 70 22.91 -4.32 -4.23
C ALA A 70 23.12 -5.37 -3.12
N GLN A 71 23.45 -4.91 -1.91
CA GLN A 71 23.62 -5.79 -0.75
C GLN A 71 22.30 -6.42 -0.32
N GLN A 72 21.20 -5.69 -0.44
CA GLN A 72 19.86 -6.21 -0.16
C GLN A 72 19.48 -7.32 -1.14
N LEU A 73 19.78 -7.17 -2.44
CA LEU A 73 19.57 -8.23 -3.43
C LEU A 73 20.38 -9.48 -3.11
N GLU A 74 21.66 -9.35 -2.73
CA GLU A 74 22.49 -10.47 -2.32
C GLU A 74 21.91 -11.18 -1.09
N THR A 75 21.49 -10.41 -0.08
CA THR A 75 20.88 -10.95 1.13
C THR A 75 19.57 -11.69 0.81
N SER A 76 18.75 -11.12 -0.06
CA SER A 76 17.48 -11.73 -0.49
C SER A 76 17.72 -13.03 -1.24
N ALA A 77 18.67 -13.06 -2.19
CA ALA A 77 19.00 -14.26 -2.93
C ALA A 77 19.40 -15.40 -1.99
N GLN A 78 20.27 -15.12 -1.02
CA GLN A 78 20.69 -16.09 0.00
C GLN A 78 19.52 -16.56 0.88
N GLN A 79 18.69 -15.64 1.34
CA GLN A 79 17.54 -15.94 2.20
C GLN A 79 16.50 -16.84 1.53
N TYR A 80 16.28 -16.63 0.23
CA TYR A 80 15.34 -17.43 -0.56
C TYR A 80 15.97 -18.69 -1.19
N GLY A 81 17.25 -18.94 -0.92
CA GLY A 81 17.95 -20.17 -1.35
C GLY A 81 18.35 -20.16 -2.82
N PHE A 82 18.51 -19.00 -3.44
CA PHE A 82 19.07 -18.89 -4.79
C PHE A 82 20.60 -18.93 -4.78
N ASP A 83 21.19 -19.54 -5.81
CA ASP A 83 22.63 -19.62 -5.97
C ASP A 83 23.29 -18.26 -6.28
N SER A 84 22.51 -17.32 -6.81
CA SER A 84 22.97 -15.97 -7.14
C SER A 84 21.79 -14.99 -7.26
N VAL A 85 22.11 -13.67 -7.18
CA VAL A 85 21.15 -12.59 -7.50
C VAL A 85 20.58 -12.76 -8.92
N GLN A 86 21.42 -13.15 -9.89
CA GLN A 86 20.97 -13.37 -11.27
C GLN A 86 19.90 -14.47 -11.35
N ALA A 87 20.11 -15.60 -10.66
CA ALA A 87 19.15 -16.70 -10.64
C ALA A 87 17.82 -16.28 -9.99
N MET A 88 17.86 -15.47 -8.95
CA MET A 88 16.67 -14.90 -8.31
C MET A 88 15.92 -13.96 -9.27
N LEU A 89 16.62 -13.01 -9.89
CA LEU A 89 16.01 -12.05 -10.81
C LEU A 89 15.40 -12.73 -12.05
N GLU A 90 16.03 -13.75 -12.58
CA GLU A 90 15.49 -14.53 -13.69
C GLU A 90 14.25 -15.34 -13.28
N ALA A 91 14.21 -15.85 -12.05
CA ALA A 91 13.03 -16.55 -11.54
C ALA A 91 11.83 -15.60 -11.32
N ASP A 92 12.09 -14.37 -10.85
CA ASP A 92 11.05 -13.41 -10.52
C ASP A 92 10.55 -12.64 -11.74
N PHE A 93 11.46 -12.24 -12.65
CA PHE A 93 11.17 -11.32 -13.76
C PHE A 93 11.35 -11.95 -15.15
N GLY A 94 11.86 -13.17 -15.22
CA GLY A 94 12.11 -13.85 -16.48
C GLY A 94 13.52 -13.67 -17.02
N ALA A 95 13.85 -14.46 -18.05
CA ALA A 95 15.17 -14.46 -18.68
C ALA A 95 15.50 -13.10 -19.31
N GLY A 96 16.74 -12.65 -19.09
CA GLY A 96 17.28 -11.41 -19.66
C GLY A 96 17.31 -10.22 -18.70
N VAL A 97 16.68 -10.30 -17.53
CA VAL A 97 16.84 -9.29 -16.47
C VAL A 97 18.18 -9.55 -15.77
N THR A 98 19.05 -8.54 -15.77
CA THR A 98 20.34 -8.58 -15.06
C THR A 98 20.30 -7.72 -13.80
N ALA A 99 21.22 -7.95 -12.87
CA ALA A 99 21.37 -7.08 -11.70
C ALA A 99 21.62 -5.62 -12.10
N GLU A 100 22.38 -5.39 -13.18
CA GLU A 100 22.65 -4.05 -13.71
C GLU A 100 21.37 -3.37 -14.25
N THR A 101 20.57 -4.07 -15.07
CA THR A 101 19.32 -3.52 -15.61
C THR A 101 18.29 -3.28 -14.51
N TYR A 102 18.23 -4.17 -13.52
CA TYR A 102 17.37 -4.01 -12.35
C TYR A 102 17.77 -2.78 -11.52
N GLN A 103 19.06 -2.64 -11.21
CA GLN A 103 19.56 -1.49 -10.45
C GLN A 103 19.37 -0.17 -11.19
N SER A 104 19.60 -0.12 -12.51
CA SER A 104 19.36 1.06 -13.34
C SER A 104 17.87 1.48 -13.33
N TYR A 105 16.97 0.50 -13.36
CA TYR A 105 15.54 0.77 -13.22
C TYR A 105 15.20 1.28 -11.81
N MET A 106 15.74 0.69 -10.77
CA MET A 106 15.51 1.12 -9.38
C MET A 106 16.05 2.53 -9.14
N GLU A 107 17.20 2.88 -9.69
CA GLU A 107 17.76 4.23 -9.63
C GLU A 107 16.83 5.25 -10.31
N LEU A 108 16.38 4.95 -11.53
CA LEU A 108 15.41 5.76 -12.24
C LEU A 108 14.13 5.95 -11.44
N TYR A 109 13.55 4.87 -10.96
CA TYR A 109 12.30 4.88 -10.17
C TYR A 109 12.46 5.70 -8.89
N MET A 110 13.45 5.38 -8.06
CA MET A 110 13.63 6.02 -6.76
C MET A 110 13.98 7.50 -6.88
N THR A 111 14.84 7.88 -7.83
CA THR A 111 15.16 9.29 -8.10
C THR A 111 13.93 10.07 -8.55
N SER A 112 13.14 9.48 -9.44
CA SER A 112 11.92 10.12 -9.95
C SER A 112 10.88 10.29 -8.85
N MET A 113 10.69 9.29 -8.00
CA MET A 113 9.74 9.35 -6.89
C MET A 113 10.18 10.33 -5.80
N ASP A 114 11.48 10.39 -5.48
CA ASP A 114 12.03 11.33 -4.51
C ASP A 114 11.76 12.79 -4.94
N TYR A 115 12.03 13.10 -6.22
CA TYR A 115 11.71 14.41 -6.78
C TYR A 115 10.20 14.67 -6.78
N TYR A 116 9.40 13.72 -7.23
CA TYR A 116 7.95 13.86 -7.26
C TYR A 116 7.38 14.20 -5.87
N TYR A 117 7.80 13.49 -4.83
CA TYR A 117 7.34 13.76 -3.47
C TYR A 117 7.84 15.12 -2.95
N SER A 118 9.07 15.51 -3.29
CA SER A 118 9.58 16.83 -2.93
C SER A 118 8.75 17.97 -3.53
N GLN A 119 8.24 17.79 -4.76
CA GLN A 119 7.35 18.76 -5.40
C GLN A 119 5.95 18.75 -4.76
N MET A 120 5.43 17.58 -4.37
CA MET A 120 4.15 17.48 -3.65
C MET A 120 4.21 18.19 -2.28
N ASP A 121 5.30 18.01 -1.54
CA ASP A 121 5.49 18.70 -0.25
C ASP A 121 5.53 20.23 -0.42
N ALA A 122 6.09 20.70 -1.53
CA ALA A 122 6.11 22.13 -1.87
C ALA A 122 4.72 22.67 -2.27
N LEU A 123 3.79 21.81 -2.66
CA LEU A 123 2.42 22.16 -3.04
C LEU A 123 1.41 22.07 -1.87
N THR A 124 1.88 21.99 -0.62
CA THR A 124 0.99 21.97 0.53
C THR A 124 0.12 23.22 0.55
N PRO A 125 -1.22 23.06 0.41
CA PRO A 125 -2.12 24.22 0.36
C PRO A 125 -2.16 24.93 1.72
N SER A 126 -2.34 26.26 1.70
CA SER A 126 -2.62 27.04 2.90
C SER A 126 -3.98 26.67 3.50
N ALA A 127 -4.19 27.02 4.77
CA ALA A 127 -5.48 26.81 5.41
C ALA A 127 -6.62 27.56 4.69
N GLU A 128 -6.33 28.75 4.16
CA GLU A 128 -7.25 29.57 3.39
C GLU A 128 -7.61 28.91 2.05
N GLU A 129 -6.66 28.31 1.34
CA GLU A 129 -6.91 27.58 0.10
C GLU A 129 -7.74 26.32 0.34
N VAL A 130 -7.46 25.60 1.44
CA VAL A 130 -8.26 24.41 1.84
C VAL A 130 -9.69 24.83 2.17
N GLU A 131 -9.89 25.94 2.91
CA GLU A 131 -11.21 26.44 3.24
C GLU A 131 -11.98 26.89 2.00
N ALA A 132 -11.36 27.64 1.10
CA ALA A 132 -11.95 28.09 -0.15
C ALA A 132 -12.36 26.87 -1.03
N TYR A 133 -11.50 25.88 -1.15
CA TYR A 133 -11.81 24.65 -1.90
C TYR A 133 -12.99 23.88 -1.30
N TYR A 134 -13.07 23.80 0.04
CA TYR A 134 -14.21 23.19 0.72
C TYR A 134 -15.50 23.95 0.42
N ASP A 135 -15.50 25.28 0.53
CA ASP A 135 -16.67 26.11 0.32
C ASP A 135 -17.16 26.06 -1.14
N GLU A 136 -16.25 26.01 -2.11
CA GLU A 136 -16.56 25.86 -3.54
C GLU A 136 -17.11 24.46 -3.89
N ASN A 137 -16.77 23.43 -3.12
CA ASN A 137 -17.15 22.03 -3.37
C ASN A 137 -18.07 21.44 -2.30
N GLN A 138 -18.72 22.27 -1.49
CA GLN A 138 -19.52 21.88 -0.32
C GLN A 138 -20.56 20.80 -0.62
N GLU A 139 -21.24 20.89 -1.77
CA GLU A 139 -22.24 19.90 -2.18
C GLU A 139 -21.62 18.50 -2.34
N THR A 140 -20.44 18.42 -2.95
CA THR A 140 -19.72 17.15 -3.12
C THR A 140 -19.28 16.56 -1.78
N PHE A 141 -18.80 17.40 -0.87
CA PHE A 141 -18.40 16.96 0.48
C PHE A 141 -19.60 16.47 1.28
N THR A 142 -20.70 17.19 1.26
CA THR A 142 -21.95 16.79 1.94
C THR A 142 -22.51 15.47 1.40
N GLN A 143 -22.49 15.25 0.08
CA GLN A 143 -22.90 13.98 -0.53
C GLN A 143 -22.03 12.79 -0.06
N ASN A 144 -20.78 13.05 0.28
CA ASN A 144 -19.87 12.06 0.84
C ASN A 144 -19.86 11.98 2.38
N GLY A 145 -20.81 12.65 3.03
CA GLY A 145 -20.93 12.64 4.50
C GLY A 145 -19.84 13.44 5.22
N ILE A 146 -19.20 14.38 4.54
CA ILE A 146 -18.19 15.25 5.12
C ILE A 146 -18.79 16.64 5.31
N ASP A 147 -19.05 17.03 6.57
CA ASP A 147 -19.49 18.36 6.93
C ASP A 147 -18.50 18.98 7.93
N LYS A 148 -18.04 20.19 7.62
CA LYS A 148 -17.10 20.98 8.43
C LYS A 148 -17.62 21.23 9.86
N ASN A 149 -18.94 21.37 10.01
CA ASN A 149 -19.58 21.72 11.27
C ASN A 149 -20.16 20.50 12.01
N GLU A 150 -20.35 19.39 11.32
CA GLU A 150 -20.96 18.17 11.87
C GLU A 150 -19.95 17.04 12.14
N THR A 151 -18.68 17.22 11.83
CA THR A 151 -17.68 16.23 12.19
C THR A 151 -17.56 16.20 13.72
N PRO A 152 -18.07 15.16 14.39
CA PRO A 152 -17.97 15.09 15.85
C PRO A 152 -16.51 15.08 16.26
N ALA A 153 -16.19 15.77 17.32
CA ALA A 153 -14.86 15.77 17.88
C ALA A 153 -14.41 14.33 18.12
N THR A 154 -13.32 13.92 17.46
CA THR A 154 -12.75 12.60 17.67
C THR A 154 -11.80 12.63 18.84
N ILE A 155 -11.89 11.63 19.69
CA ILE A 155 -10.95 11.42 20.81
C ILE A 155 -10.22 10.12 20.59
N ASN A 156 -8.94 10.10 20.94
CA ASN A 156 -8.19 8.85 21.00
C ASN A 156 -8.55 8.14 22.31
N VAL A 157 -9.14 6.96 22.17
CA VAL A 157 -9.48 6.11 23.33
C VAL A 157 -8.56 4.88 23.35
N ARG A 158 -8.20 4.48 24.55
CA ARG A 158 -7.61 3.16 24.82
C ARG A 158 -8.63 2.35 25.57
N HIS A 159 -8.80 1.10 25.18
CA HIS A 159 -9.68 0.18 25.90
C HIS A 159 -8.96 -1.13 26.19
N ILE A 160 -9.41 -1.81 27.23
CA ILE A 160 -9.00 -3.17 27.55
C ILE A 160 -10.24 -4.04 27.41
N LEU A 161 -10.20 -5.00 26.49
CA LEU A 161 -11.29 -5.94 26.30
C LEU A 161 -11.10 -7.15 27.24
N ILE A 162 -12.04 -7.36 28.13
CA ILE A 162 -12.10 -8.57 28.97
C ILE A 162 -13.13 -9.52 28.38
N GLN A 163 -12.67 -10.66 27.90
CA GLN A 163 -13.54 -11.73 27.42
C GLN A 163 -13.81 -12.74 28.54
N PRO A 164 -15.04 -13.31 28.62
CA PRO A 164 -15.33 -14.42 29.49
C PRO A 164 -14.40 -15.61 29.21
N GLU A 165 -13.90 -16.27 30.21
CA GLU A 165 -13.02 -17.44 30.13
C GLU A 165 -13.85 -18.74 30.05
N GLY A 166 -13.32 -19.74 29.33
CA GLY A 166 -13.95 -21.05 29.19
C GLY A 166 -14.69 -21.24 27.87
N GLU A 167 -15.35 -22.38 27.72
CA GLU A 167 -16.08 -22.70 26.51
C GLU A 167 -17.37 -21.87 26.42
N LYS A 168 -17.65 -21.35 25.23
CA LYS A 168 -18.90 -20.63 24.95
C LYS A 168 -20.10 -21.59 25.05
N ALA A 169 -21.20 -21.13 25.63
CA ALA A 169 -22.45 -21.88 25.74
C ALA A 169 -23.18 -22.07 24.39
N GLY A 170 -22.83 -21.23 23.39
CA GLY A 170 -23.44 -21.26 22.06
C GLY A 170 -23.10 -20.05 21.24
N THR A 171 -23.93 -19.79 20.25
CA THR A 171 -23.85 -18.61 19.38
C THR A 171 -25.26 -18.06 19.22
N ASP A 172 -25.42 -16.72 19.28
CA ASP A 172 -26.70 -16.06 19.07
C ASP A 172 -27.08 -15.99 17.57
N ASP A 173 -28.27 -15.46 17.26
CA ASP A 173 -28.77 -15.31 15.89
C ASP A 173 -27.93 -14.38 15.01
N ASN A 174 -27.06 -13.56 15.61
CA ASN A 174 -26.14 -12.65 14.93
C ASN A 174 -24.71 -13.22 14.80
N GLY A 175 -24.49 -14.47 15.27
CA GLY A 175 -23.18 -15.11 15.22
C GLY A 175 -22.24 -14.78 16.40
N ASN A 176 -22.71 -14.06 17.42
CA ASN A 176 -21.91 -13.72 18.59
C ASN A 176 -21.84 -14.90 19.57
N ALA A 177 -20.69 -15.04 20.25
CA ALA A 177 -20.52 -16.03 21.28
C ALA A 177 -21.42 -15.74 22.49
N VAL A 178 -22.16 -16.75 22.96
CA VAL A 178 -22.97 -16.70 24.17
C VAL A 178 -22.22 -17.40 25.28
N TYR A 179 -22.18 -16.77 26.47
CA TYR A 179 -21.53 -17.28 27.68
C TYR A 179 -22.53 -17.43 28.82
N SER A 180 -22.23 -18.27 29.80
CA SER A 180 -23.06 -18.41 30.97
C SER A 180 -23.07 -17.13 31.84
N GLU A 181 -24.10 -16.97 32.68
CA GLU A 181 -24.18 -15.84 33.62
C GLU A 181 -22.97 -15.80 34.58
N GLU A 182 -22.46 -16.95 34.99
CA GLU A 182 -21.29 -17.08 35.84
C GLU A 182 -20.01 -16.59 35.15
N GLN A 183 -19.82 -16.96 33.86
CA GLN A 183 -18.67 -16.50 33.05
C GLN A 183 -18.72 -14.98 32.80
N LEU A 184 -19.91 -14.46 32.54
CA LEU A 184 -20.11 -13.02 32.36
C LEU A 184 -19.87 -12.25 33.67
N ALA A 185 -20.32 -12.78 34.82
CA ALA A 185 -20.09 -12.20 36.15
C ALA A 185 -18.57 -12.14 36.47
N ALA A 186 -17.85 -13.24 36.24
CA ALA A 186 -16.41 -13.31 36.46
C ALA A 186 -15.63 -12.32 35.57
N ALA A 187 -16.00 -12.21 34.29
CA ALA A 187 -15.40 -11.24 33.36
C ALA A 187 -15.67 -9.79 33.80
N LYS A 188 -16.88 -9.50 34.29
CA LYS A 188 -17.24 -8.17 34.81
C LYS A 188 -16.46 -7.83 36.07
N GLU A 189 -16.29 -8.77 37.00
CA GLU A 189 -15.47 -8.57 38.23
C GLU A 189 -14.01 -8.27 37.87
N LYS A 190 -13.43 -9.01 36.93
CA LYS A 190 -12.08 -8.76 36.41
C LYS A 190 -11.95 -7.39 35.77
N ALA A 191 -12.93 -6.97 34.97
CA ALA A 191 -12.97 -5.65 34.36
C ALA A 191 -13.06 -4.54 35.41
N GLN A 192 -13.90 -4.72 36.42
CA GLN A 192 -14.03 -3.77 37.55
C GLN A 192 -12.73 -3.64 38.33
N ALA A 193 -12.07 -4.74 38.64
CA ALA A 193 -10.80 -4.72 39.37
C ALA A 193 -9.70 -3.94 38.57
N LEU A 194 -9.64 -4.10 37.25
CA LEU A 194 -8.72 -3.32 36.43
C LEU A 194 -9.06 -1.83 36.37
N TYR A 195 -10.35 -1.50 36.36
CA TYR A 195 -10.81 -0.12 36.39
C TYR A 195 -10.46 0.54 37.74
N ASP A 196 -10.69 -0.17 38.84
CA ASP A 196 -10.36 0.32 40.21
C ASP A 196 -8.83 0.52 40.37
N GLN A 197 -8.02 -0.39 39.82
CA GLN A 197 -6.56 -0.22 39.79
C GLN A 197 -6.14 1.01 38.97
N TRP A 198 -6.76 1.24 37.83
CA TRP A 198 -6.48 2.43 37.00
C TRP A 198 -6.86 3.73 37.71
N LEU A 199 -7.98 3.75 38.47
CA LEU A 199 -8.37 4.92 39.25
C LEU A 199 -7.45 5.19 40.43
N ALA A 200 -6.82 4.17 40.97
CA ALA A 200 -5.91 4.28 42.09
C ALA A 200 -4.50 4.77 41.73
N GLY A 201 -4.15 4.80 40.40
CA GLY A 201 -2.84 5.22 39.87
C GLY A 201 -1.94 4.03 39.66
#